data_25dfb3481487a757de4701efc58c09e7
#
_entry.id   25dfb3481487a757de4701efc58c09e7
#
_cell.length_a   1.000
_cell.length_b   1.000
_cell.length_c   1.000
_cell.angle_alpha   90.00
_cell.angle_beta   90.00
_cell.angle_gamma   90.00
#
_symmetry.space_group_name_H-M   'P 1'
#
loop_
_entity.id
_entity.type
_entity.pdbx_description
1 polymer ?
#
loop_
_entity_poly.entity_id
_entity_poly.type
_entity_poly.pdbx_seq_one_letter_code
_entity_poly.pdbx_strand_id
1 'polypeptide(L)'
;METERSYEPLTNDDLARLSGIAQDVLRKRAFRTPVGRQYEDRLILLALCQGGAQHYVDGVTGVKDLDVWAFFRGGIDKPFPWRARWSADFGPSRLGRHPADKGYLGRRVDVMGRSLPAIDANGEDAVLDWLHGRSTSARLLVKRPVIGLFPQALFAKPLWSPQSRS
;
A
#
# COMPACT_ATOMS: atom_id res chain seq x y z
N MET A 1 14.11 1.94 21.20
CA MET A 1 15.31 2.35 20.46
C MET A 1 14.94 2.75 19.04
N GLU A 2 15.45 3.89 18.60
CA GLU A 2 15.20 4.37 17.25
C GLU A 2 16.20 3.74 16.28
N THR A 3 15.72 3.11 15.23
CA THR A 3 16.56 2.46 14.22
C THR A 3 16.08 2.86 12.83
N GLU A 4 17.03 2.94 11.89
CA GLU A 4 16.69 3.23 10.50
C GLU A 4 15.76 2.16 9.94
N ARG A 5 16.03 0.88 10.24
CA ARG A 5 15.19 -0.24 9.84
C ARG A 5 14.81 -1.07 11.03
N SER A 6 13.59 -1.59 11.02
CA SER A 6 13.15 -2.57 11.99
C SER A 6 13.27 -3.97 11.39
N TYR A 7 13.76 -4.90 12.17
CA TYR A 7 13.85 -6.31 11.80
C TYR A 7 12.84 -7.17 12.57
N GLU A 8 11.98 -6.52 13.36
CA GLU A 8 10.88 -7.21 14.02
C GLU A 8 9.88 -7.70 12.98
N PRO A 9 9.36 -8.94 13.11
CA PRO A 9 8.43 -9.47 12.12
C PRO A 9 7.15 -8.64 12.02
N LEU A 10 6.64 -8.49 10.81
CA LEU A 10 5.29 -7.97 10.58
C LEU A 10 4.30 -9.12 10.77
N THR A 11 3.32 -8.91 11.64
CA THR A 11 2.27 -9.89 11.91
C THR A 11 0.98 -9.54 11.17
N ASN A 12 0.04 -10.47 11.14
CA ASN A 12 -1.28 -10.19 10.56
C ASN A 12 -2.03 -9.10 11.36
N ASP A 13 -1.78 -8.99 12.66
CA ASP A 13 -2.33 -7.89 13.45
C ASP A 13 -1.76 -6.54 12.99
N ASP A 14 -0.48 -6.50 12.66
CA ASP A 14 0.14 -5.31 12.08
C ASP A 14 -0.49 -4.95 10.73
N LEU A 15 -0.74 -5.95 9.88
CA LEU A 15 -1.41 -5.74 8.59
C LEU A 15 -2.82 -5.21 8.77
N ALA A 16 -3.58 -5.73 9.75
CA ALA A 16 -4.93 -5.26 10.03
C ALA A 16 -4.91 -3.78 10.48
N ARG A 17 -3.99 -3.43 11.35
CA ARG A 17 -3.79 -2.05 11.80
C ARG A 17 -3.43 -1.14 10.62
N LEU A 18 -2.53 -1.59 9.77
CA LEU A 18 -2.10 -0.86 8.59
C LEU A 18 -3.27 -0.62 7.62
N SER A 19 -4.11 -1.63 7.40
CA SER A 19 -5.31 -1.49 6.58
C SER A 19 -6.24 -0.41 7.13
N GLY A 20 -6.48 -0.42 8.44
CA GLY A 20 -7.32 0.59 9.10
C GLY A 20 -6.75 2.00 8.97
N ILE A 21 -5.44 2.14 9.15
CA ILE A 21 -4.76 3.44 9.01
C ILE A 21 -4.92 3.96 7.58
N ALA A 22 -4.69 3.11 6.58
CA ALA A 22 -4.80 3.51 5.18
C ALA A 22 -6.23 3.92 4.81
N GLN A 23 -7.23 3.18 5.28
CA GLN A 23 -8.63 3.53 5.06
C GLN A 23 -8.97 4.88 5.69
N ASP A 24 -8.47 5.14 6.90
CA ASP A 24 -8.66 6.43 7.57
C ASP A 24 -8.01 7.58 6.80
N VAL A 25 -6.80 7.37 6.30
CA VAL A 25 -6.10 8.38 5.49
C VAL A 25 -6.90 8.72 4.24
N LEU A 26 -7.40 7.72 3.53
CA LEU A 26 -8.23 7.95 2.36
C LEU A 26 -9.48 8.74 2.72
N ARG A 27 -10.22 8.29 3.73
CA ARG A 27 -11.48 8.91 4.11
C ARG A 27 -11.31 10.34 4.62
N LYS A 28 -10.30 10.57 5.44
CA LYS A 28 -10.11 11.85 6.12
C LYS A 28 -9.33 12.87 5.31
N ARG A 29 -8.55 12.44 4.32
CA ARG A 29 -7.65 13.31 3.56
C ARG A 29 -7.84 13.20 2.06
N ALA A 30 -7.58 12.05 1.46
CA ALA A 30 -7.61 11.89 0.01
C ALA A 30 -8.98 12.16 -0.59
N PHE A 31 -10.03 11.61 0.01
CA PHE A 31 -11.41 11.80 -0.49
C PHE A 31 -11.99 13.18 -0.16
N ARG A 32 -11.25 14.02 0.54
CA ARG A 32 -11.65 15.40 0.78
C ARG A 32 -11.13 16.38 -0.27
N THR A 33 -10.24 15.91 -1.15
CA THR A 33 -9.83 16.70 -2.30
C THR A 33 -10.88 16.61 -3.40
N PRO A 34 -11.00 17.64 -4.27
CA PRO A 34 -12.05 17.64 -5.33
C PRO A 34 -11.97 16.42 -6.24
N VAL A 35 -10.77 16.02 -6.69
CA VAL A 35 -10.61 14.86 -7.55
C VAL A 35 -10.75 13.57 -6.75
N GLY A 36 -10.12 13.49 -5.59
CA GLY A 36 -10.17 12.28 -4.76
C GLY A 36 -11.57 11.90 -4.33
N ARG A 37 -12.45 12.88 -4.10
CA ARG A 37 -13.84 12.63 -3.73
C ARG A 37 -14.57 11.77 -4.74
N GLN A 38 -14.24 11.91 -6.04
CA GLN A 38 -14.88 11.15 -7.11
C GLN A 38 -14.53 9.66 -7.03
N TYR A 39 -13.50 9.29 -6.26
CA TYR A 39 -13.03 7.92 -6.13
C TYR A 39 -13.46 7.24 -4.83
N GLU A 40 -14.23 7.93 -3.98
CA GLU A 40 -14.62 7.41 -2.66
C GLU A 40 -15.32 6.05 -2.75
N ASP A 41 -16.18 5.85 -3.75
CA ASP A 41 -16.92 4.61 -3.95
C ASP A 41 -16.26 3.68 -4.98
N ARG A 42 -15.01 3.94 -5.35
CA ARG A 42 -14.35 3.23 -6.45
C ARG A 42 -13.11 2.45 -6.01
N LEU A 43 -12.90 2.33 -4.71
CA LEU A 43 -11.76 1.56 -4.18
C LEU A 43 -11.91 0.08 -4.51
N ILE A 44 -10.91 -0.48 -5.18
CA ILE A 44 -10.85 -1.91 -5.49
C ILE A 44 -10.17 -2.65 -4.35
N LEU A 45 -8.93 -2.27 -4.03
CA LEU A 45 -8.17 -2.89 -2.96
C LEU A 45 -7.09 -1.98 -2.43
N LEU A 46 -6.61 -2.31 -1.23
CA LEU A 46 -5.38 -1.78 -0.65
C LEU A 46 -4.35 -2.89 -0.59
N ALA A 47 -3.10 -2.56 -0.82
CA ALA A 47 -2.00 -3.51 -0.76
C ALA A 47 -0.77 -2.92 -0.11
N LEU A 48 -0.09 -3.73 0.69
CA LEU A 48 1.25 -3.42 1.18
C LEU A 48 2.25 -3.77 0.08
N CYS A 49 3.14 -2.83 -0.23
CA CYS A 49 4.07 -2.95 -1.34
C CYS A 49 5.51 -2.70 -0.89
N GLN A 50 6.45 -2.93 -1.80
CA GLN A 50 7.86 -2.58 -1.67
C GLN A 50 8.54 -3.21 -0.45
N GLY A 51 9.37 -2.46 0.27
CA GLY A 51 10.18 -3.02 1.36
C GLY A 51 9.39 -3.64 2.49
N GLY A 52 8.24 -3.07 2.86
CA GLY A 52 7.37 -3.63 3.89
C GLY A 52 6.79 -4.98 3.49
N ALA A 53 6.36 -5.11 2.23
CA ALA A 53 5.86 -6.38 1.71
C ALA A 53 6.95 -7.44 1.65
N GLN A 54 8.15 -7.06 1.22
CA GLN A 54 9.30 -7.97 1.21
C GLN A 54 9.61 -8.47 2.61
N HIS A 55 9.62 -7.57 3.59
CA HIS A 55 9.89 -7.93 4.97
C HIS A 55 8.82 -8.88 5.53
N TYR A 56 7.55 -8.63 5.20
CA TYR A 56 6.46 -9.51 5.64
C TYR A 56 6.67 -10.94 5.14
N VAL A 57 7.18 -11.10 3.92
CA VAL A 57 7.40 -12.42 3.31
C VAL A 57 8.67 -13.08 3.83
N ASP A 58 9.80 -12.35 3.86
CA ASP A 58 11.10 -12.95 4.15
C ASP A 58 11.57 -12.79 5.61
N GLY A 59 11.02 -11.83 6.33
CA GLY A 59 11.39 -11.58 7.74
C GLY A 59 12.79 -11.02 7.94
N VAL A 60 13.56 -10.75 6.89
CA VAL A 60 14.99 -10.37 7.00
C VAL A 60 15.34 -9.04 6.34
N THR A 61 14.53 -8.58 5.36
CA THR A 61 14.85 -7.35 4.61
C THR A 61 14.89 -6.10 5.48
N GLY A 62 14.11 -6.07 6.53
CA GLY A 62 13.99 -4.90 7.40
C GLY A 62 13.02 -3.85 6.84
N VAL A 63 12.30 -3.21 7.74
CA VAL A 63 11.29 -2.19 7.40
C VAL A 63 11.82 -0.81 7.73
N LYS A 64 11.77 0.09 6.75
CA LYS A 64 12.02 1.51 6.96
C LYS A 64 10.69 2.25 7.05
N ASP A 65 9.92 2.22 5.98
CA ASP A 65 8.57 2.81 5.87
C ASP A 65 7.59 1.73 5.42
N LEU A 66 6.32 1.97 5.62
CA LEU A 66 5.25 1.07 5.20
C LEU A 66 4.50 1.72 4.04
N ASP A 67 4.70 1.21 2.83
CA ASP A 67 4.09 1.76 1.62
C ASP A 67 2.81 1.01 1.29
N VAL A 68 1.68 1.73 1.32
CA VAL A 68 0.36 1.20 0.99
C VAL A 68 -0.12 1.82 -0.30
N TRP A 69 -0.55 0.98 -1.24
CA TRP A 69 -1.12 1.41 -2.50
C TRP A 69 -2.61 1.13 -2.53
N ALA A 70 -3.36 2.16 -2.91
CA ALA A 70 -4.80 2.07 -3.11
C ALA A 70 -5.09 2.03 -4.61
N PHE A 71 -5.81 1.01 -5.05
CA PHE A 71 -6.17 0.85 -6.45
C PHE A 71 -7.65 1.12 -6.63
N PHE A 72 -7.98 2.00 -7.58
CA PHE A 72 -9.33 2.49 -7.80
C PHE A 72 -9.81 2.13 -9.21
N ARG A 73 -11.11 1.89 -9.32
CA ARG A 73 -11.77 1.73 -10.62
C ARG A 73 -11.75 3.06 -11.35
N GLY A 74 -11.24 3.05 -12.59
CA GLY A 74 -11.17 4.23 -13.44
C GLY A 74 -12.50 4.57 -14.12
N GLY A 75 -12.43 5.25 -15.27
CA GLY A 75 -13.61 5.63 -16.02
C GLY A 75 -14.15 7.02 -15.68
N ILE A 76 -13.42 7.81 -14.90
CA ILE A 76 -13.70 9.20 -14.60
C ILE A 76 -12.74 10.07 -15.41
N ASP A 77 -13.12 11.29 -15.76
CA ASP A 77 -12.34 12.20 -16.62
C ASP A 77 -10.92 12.44 -16.10
N LYS A 78 -10.77 12.61 -14.77
CA LYS A 78 -9.46 12.86 -14.16
C LYS A 78 -9.00 11.62 -13.41
N PRO A 79 -7.74 11.20 -13.62
CA PRO A 79 -7.21 10.08 -12.84
C PRO A 79 -7.09 10.45 -11.36
N PHE A 80 -7.11 9.43 -10.50
CA PHE A 80 -6.78 9.63 -9.09
C PHE A 80 -5.40 10.30 -9.00
N PRO A 81 -5.18 11.23 -8.04
CA PRO A 81 -3.91 11.97 -7.94
C PRO A 81 -2.74 11.03 -7.64
N TRP A 82 -2.18 10.41 -8.65
CA TRP A 82 -1.17 9.37 -8.54
C TRP A 82 0.19 9.86 -8.05
N ARG A 83 0.44 11.18 -8.11
CA ARG A 83 1.66 11.78 -7.56
C ARG A 83 1.49 12.17 -6.09
N ALA A 84 0.27 12.15 -5.58
CA ALA A 84 0.02 12.52 -4.20
C ALA A 84 0.48 11.39 -3.27
N ARG A 85 0.99 11.78 -2.11
CA ARG A 85 1.38 10.87 -1.05
C ARG A 85 0.85 11.44 0.26
N TRP A 86 0.10 10.62 0.98
CA TRP A 86 -0.40 10.99 2.29
C TRP A 86 0.32 10.14 3.32
N SER A 87 0.95 10.81 4.29
CA SER A 87 1.70 10.10 5.33
C SER A 87 0.92 10.07 6.62
N ALA A 88 1.07 8.98 7.36
CA ALA A 88 0.45 8.77 8.67
C ALA A 88 1.43 8.02 9.56
N ASP A 89 1.12 8.01 10.86
CA ASP A 89 1.92 7.34 11.88
C ASP A 89 1.33 5.95 12.15
N PHE A 90 2.14 4.91 12.02
CA PHE A 90 1.73 3.57 12.42
C PHE A 90 1.41 3.50 13.91
N GLY A 91 2.00 4.39 14.67
CA GLY A 91 1.89 4.43 16.12
C GLY A 91 2.89 3.54 16.82
N PRO A 92 2.91 3.59 18.17
CA PRO A 92 3.88 2.82 18.94
C PRO A 92 3.76 1.32 18.70
N SER A 93 4.88 0.65 18.45
CA SER A 93 4.92 -0.79 18.27
C SER A 93 6.36 -1.31 18.39
N ARG A 94 6.50 -2.63 18.32
CA ARG A 94 7.82 -3.28 18.27
C ARG A 94 8.65 -2.79 17.10
N LEU A 95 8.01 -2.33 16.04
CA LEU A 95 8.70 -1.87 14.84
C LEU A 95 9.54 -0.62 15.07
N GLY A 96 9.24 0.12 16.15
CA GLY A 96 9.96 1.34 16.48
C GLY A 96 9.69 2.47 15.51
N ARG A 97 10.64 3.40 15.44
CA ARG A 97 10.53 4.64 14.67
C ARG A 97 11.84 4.90 13.92
N HIS A 98 11.74 5.50 12.75
CA HIS A 98 12.92 5.99 12.05
C HIS A 98 13.43 7.26 12.73
N PRO A 99 14.75 7.40 12.97
CA PRO A 99 15.29 8.59 13.66
C PRO A 99 14.97 9.91 12.98
N ALA A 100 14.81 9.92 11.66
CA ALA A 100 14.50 11.14 10.91
C ALA A 100 13.02 11.53 10.98
N ASP A 101 12.13 10.65 11.40
CA ASP A 101 10.68 10.90 11.45
C ASP A 101 10.31 11.55 12.78
N LYS A 102 10.73 12.80 12.94
CA LYS A 102 10.45 13.56 14.15
C LYS A 102 8.95 13.78 14.31
N GLY A 103 8.45 13.60 15.52
CA GLY A 103 7.04 13.74 15.81
C GLY A 103 6.23 12.47 15.59
N TYR A 104 6.80 11.43 14.99
CA TYR A 104 6.14 10.13 14.85
C TYR A 104 6.40 9.27 16.09
N LEU A 105 5.41 8.46 16.44
CA LEU A 105 5.53 7.49 17.53
C LEU A 105 5.95 6.11 17.01
N GLY A 106 5.74 5.86 15.74
CA GLY A 106 6.10 4.59 15.10
C GLY A 106 6.58 4.79 13.67
N ARG A 107 6.51 3.73 12.86
CA ARG A 107 6.96 3.79 11.46
C ARG A 107 6.02 4.66 10.65
N ARG A 108 6.58 5.37 9.67
CA ARG A 108 5.79 6.17 8.74
C ARG A 108 5.04 5.25 7.79
N VAL A 109 3.76 5.53 7.59
CA VAL A 109 2.92 4.89 6.59
C VAL A 109 2.70 5.87 5.47
N ASP A 110 3.06 5.51 4.26
CA ASP A 110 2.82 6.32 3.07
C ASP A 110 1.71 5.67 2.25
N VAL A 111 0.64 6.44 1.98
CA VAL A 111 -0.49 5.98 1.19
C VAL A 111 -0.46 6.67 -0.16
N MET A 112 -0.43 5.87 -1.21
CA MET A 112 -0.43 6.31 -2.60
C MET A 112 -1.60 5.64 -3.32
N GLY A 113 -1.99 6.14 -4.47
CA GLY A 113 -3.11 5.56 -5.18
C GLY A 113 -2.98 5.63 -6.69
N ARG A 114 -3.71 4.74 -7.35
CA ARG A 114 -3.81 4.66 -8.81
C ARG A 114 -5.22 4.32 -9.22
N SER A 115 -5.77 5.06 -10.16
CA SER A 115 -6.97 4.64 -10.87
C SER A 115 -6.57 3.79 -12.07
N LEU A 116 -7.28 2.69 -12.27
CA LEU A 116 -7.02 1.75 -13.34
C LEU A 116 -7.90 2.06 -14.55
N PRO A 117 -7.53 1.62 -15.76
CA PRO A 117 -8.43 1.73 -16.90
C PRO A 117 -9.78 1.07 -16.60
N ALA A 118 -10.86 1.62 -17.15
CA ALA A 118 -12.19 1.02 -17.04
C ALA A 118 -12.19 -0.29 -17.83
N ILE A 119 -12.36 -1.43 -17.12
CA ILE A 119 -12.41 -2.76 -17.71
C ILE A 119 -13.52 -3.57 -17.03
N ASP A 120 -14.02 -4.58 -17.73
CA ASP A 120 -15.13 -5.43 -17.24
C ASP A 120 -14.62 -6.58 -16.35
N ALA A 121 -13.34 -6.66 -16.06
CA ALA A 121 -12.79 -7.65 -15.16
C ALA A 121 -13.15 -7.35 -13.71
N ASN A 122 -13.14 -8.38 -12.85
CA ASN A 122 -13.29 -8.14 -11.41
C ASN A 122 -12.10 -7.32 -10.88
N GLY A 123 -12.26 -6.72 -9.69
CA GLY A 123 -11.29 -5.77 -9.18
C GLY A 123 -9.89 -6.36 -9.00
N GLU A 124 -9.77 -7.59 -8.48
CA GLU A 124 -8.48 -8.26 -8.29
C GLU A 124 -7.78 -8.47 -9.63
N ASP A 125 -8.49 -8.98 -10.63
CA ASP A 125 -7.93 -9.21 -11.96
C ASP A 125 -7.47 -7.92 -12.62
N ALA A 126 -8.22 -6.83 -12.43
CA ALA A 126 -7.83 -5.52 -12.94
C ALA A 126 -6.48 -5.06 -12.38
N VAL A 127 -6.27 -5.26 -11.09
CA VAL A 127 -5.00 -4.91 -10.44
C VAL A 127 -3.87 -5.80 -10.94
N LEU A 128 -4.11 -7.11 -11.07
CA LEU A 128 -3.10 -8.04 -11.59
C LEU A 128 -2.71 -7.69 -13.04
N ASP A 129 -3.68 -7.35 -13.88
CA ASP A 129 -3.40 -6.91 -15.25
C ASP A 129 -2.55 -5.63 -15.26
N TRP A 130 -2.86 -4.68 -14.38
CA TRP A 130 -2.06 -3.46 -14.26
C TRP A 130 -0.63 -3.75 -13.81
N LEU A 131 -0.45 -4.67 -12.85
CA LEU A 131 0.88 -5.05 -12.37
C LEU A 131 1.74 -5.68 -13.48
N HIS A 132 1.11 -6.38 -14.43
CA HIS A 132 1.80 -6.93 -15.60
C HIS A 132 2.07 -5.87 -16.68
N GLY A 133 1.58 -4.64 -16.49
CA GLY A 133 1.72 -3.56 -17.45
C GLY A 133 3.10 -2.93 -17.48
N ARG A 134 3.22 -1.89 -18.31
CA ARG A 134 4.50 -1.24 -18.59
C ARG A 134 4.68 0.11 -17.93
N SER A 135 3.75 0.53 -17.07
CA SER A 135 3.91 1.80 -16.37
C SER A 135 5.12 1.75 -15.44
N THR A 136 5.74 2.90 -15.19
CA THR A 136 6.87 2.99 -14.29
C THR A 136 6.51 2.46 -12.90
N SER A 137 5.32 2.81 -12.41
CA SER A 137 4.87 2.36 -11.10
C SER A 137 4.68 0.84 -11.04
N ALA A 138 4.07 0.25 -12.07
CA ALA A 138 3.88 -1.21 -12.11
C ALA A 138 5.23 -1.94 -12.12
N ARG A 139 6.17 -1.46 -12.93
CA ARG A 139 7.51 -2.04 -12.98
C ARG A 139 8.25 -1.94 -11.65
N LEU A 140 8.03 -0.87 -10.92
CA LEU A 140 8.61 -0.71 -9.58
C LEU A 140 7.99 -1.69 -8.59
N LEU A 141 6.67 -1.78 -8.56
CA LEU A 141 5.96 -2.60 -7.57
C LEU A 141 6.23 -4.09 -7.74
N VAL A 142 6.36 -4.58 -8.98
CA VAL A 142 6.56 -6.02 -9.24
C VAL A 142 7.96 -6.51 -8.90
N LYS A 143 8.88 -5.63 -8.53
CA LYS A 143 10.21 -6.04 -8.04
C LYS A 143 10.16 -6.69 -6.67
N ARG A 144 9.08 -6.49 -5.94
CA ARG A 144 8.85 -7.01 -4.59
C ARG A 144 7.48 -7.64 -4.51
N PRO A 145 7.18 -8.41 -3.45
CA PRO A 145 5.82 -8.91 -3.25
C PRO A 145 4.80 -7.79 -3.12
N VAL A 146 3.55 -8.09 -3.42
CA VAL A 146 2.40 -7.21 -3.20
C VAL A 146 1.41 -7.99 -2.35
N ILE A 147 1.12 -7.51 -1.16
CA ILE A 147 0.31 -8.23 -0.16
C ILE A 147 -1.01 -7.49 0.05
N GLY A 148 -2.13 -8.18 -0.13
CA GLY A 148 -3.45 -7.58 0.05
C GLY A 148 -3.70 -7.17 1.50
N LEU A 149 -4.35 -6.02 1.68
CA LEU A 149 -4.76 -5.49 2.99
C LEU A 149 -6.28 -5.35 3.08
N PHE A 150 -6.95 -5.04 2.00
CA PHE A 150 -8.39 -4.78 1.91
C PHE A 150 -8.86 -5.09 0.49
N PRO A 151 -10.07 -5.62 0.27
CA PRO A 151 -11.06 -6.05 1.27
C PRO A 151 -10.63 -7.31 2.02
N GLN A 152 -11.47 -7.76 2.97
CA GLN A 152 -11.15 -8.90 3.83
C GLN A 152 -10.82 -10.16 3.04
N ALA A 153 -11.49 -10.39 1.91
CA ALA A 153 -11.23 -11.57 1.06
C ALA A 153 -9.79 -11.60 0.52
N LEU A 154 -9.11 -10.44 0.45
CA LEU A 154 -7.73 -10.33 -0.04
C LEU A 154 -6.72 -10.10 1.09
N PHE A 155 -7.19 -10.02 2.32
CA PHE A 155 -6.33 -9.72 3.48
C PHE A 155 -5.23 -10.76 3.66
N ALA A 156 -3.99 -10.27 3.77
CA ALA A 156 -2.77 -11.07 3.92
C ALA A 156 -2.48 -12.00 2.73
N LYS A 157 -3.22 -11.85 1.62
CA LYS A 157 -3.02 -12.66 0.43
C LYS A 157 -1.89 -12.10 -0.42
N PRO A 158 -0.92 -12.92 -0.84
CA PRO A 158 0.07 -12.46 -1.82
C PRO A 158 -0.60 -12.33 -3.19
N LEU A 159 -0.75 -11.08 -3.63
CA LEU A 159 -1.32 -10.77 -4.96
C LEU A 159 -0.28 -10.88 -6.05
N TRP A 160 0.96 -10.65 -5.71
CA TRP A 160 2.10 -10.77 -6.60
C TRP A 160 3.30 -11.25 -5.80
N SER A 161 4.10 -12.14 -6.38
CA SER A 161 5.37 -12.60 -5.84
C SER A 161 6.40 -12.62 -6.96
N PRO A 162 7.53 -11.89 -6.81
CA PRO A 162 8.62 -12.01 -7.76
C PRO A 162 9.11 -13.45 -7.76
N GLN A 163 9.10 -14.07 -8.93
CA GLN A 163 9.60 -15.43 -9.04
C GLN A 163 11.10 -15.41 -9.23
N SER A 164 11.81 -16.25 -8.50
CA SER A 164 13.20 -16.49 -8.82
C SER A 164 13.24 -17.10 -10.21
N ARG A 165 13.93 -16.45 -11.14
CA ARG A 165 14.16 -17.02 -12.45
C ARG A 165 15.10 -18.23 -12.27
N SER A 166 14.56 -19.38 -12.48
CA SER A 166 15.37 -20.58 -12.58
C SER A 166 16.14 -20.56 -13.89
#